data_286df14610f0c020d145e88c2d2965da
#
_entry.id   286df14610f0c020d145e88c2d2965da
#
_cell.length_a   1.000
_cell.length_b   1.000
_cell.length_c   1.000
_cell.angle_alpha   90.00
_cell.angle_beta   90.00
_cell.angle_gamma   90.00
#
_symmetry.space_group_name_H-M   'P 1'
#
loop_
_entity.id
_entity.type
_entity.pdbx_description
1 polymer ?
#
loop_
_entity_poly.entity_id
_entity_poly.type
_entity_poly.pdbx_seq_one_letter_code
_entity_poly.pdbx_strand_id
1 'polypeptide(L)'
;MPDHIIKLTDEHAARAEEAARVASHAGATVGAIFERRDPVKTLAMQPQIVEVLSTIFDPEIPVNIYELGLIYEIAVDSDHVVGVRMTLTAPGCPAAQSLPVEVVNKLKQLPGITDAHVDIVWDPPWDRDRMSDTAKLQLGMF
;
A
#
# COMPACT_ATOMS: atom_id res chain seq x y z
N MET A 1 -5.61 27.74 1.02
CA MET A 1 -5.78 27.37 0.85
C MET A 1 -5.68 26.95 0.75
N PRO A 2 -5.88 27.10 0.64
CA PRO A 2 -5.98 26.78 0.48
C PRO A 2 -6.17 26.33 0.22
N ASP A 3 -6.42 26.66 -0.05
CA ASP A 3 -6.78 26.38 -0.43
C ASP A 3 -7.16 26.06 -0.68
N HIS A 4 -7.51 26.47 -0.86
CA HIS A 4 -7.93 26.36 -1.37
C HIS A 4 -8.25 26.61 -1.80
N ILE A 5 -8.35 27.08 -1.84
CA ILE A 5 -8.76 27.50 -2.52
C ILE A 5 -9.20 27.51 -3.08
N ILE A 6 -9.85 27.58 -3.28
CA ILE A 6 -10.38 27.53 -3.89
C ILE A 6 -10.98 27.35 -4.22
N LYS A 7 -11.76 27.42 -4.22
CA LYS A 7 -12.49 27.17 -4.46
C LYS A 7 -12.99 26.93 -5.28
N LEU A 8 -13.62 27.10 -5.72
CA LEU A 8 -13.87 26.89 -6.49
C LEU A 8 -13.88 26.26 -7.21
N THR A 9 -14.74 26.34 -7.11
CA THR A 9 -14.63 25.86 -7.89
C THR A 9 -13.64 25.12 -8.11
N ASP A 10 -13.77 25.04 -7.84
CA ASP A 10 -12.96 24.33 -7.61
C ASP A 10 -12.89 22.84 -7.67
N GLU A 11 -13.81 22.02 -8.14
CA GLU A 11 -13.72 20.61 -8.43
C GLU A 11 -12.69 20.31 -9.49
N HIS A 12 -12.61 21.18 -10.50
CA HIS A 12 -11.60 20.99 -11.53
C HIS A 12 -10.19 21.12 -10.99
N ALA A 13 -9.98 22.09 -10.11
CA ALA A 13 -8.68 22.26 -9.53
C ALA A 13 -8.31 21.06 -8.63
N ALA A 14 -9.28 20.56 -7.88
CA ALA A 14 -9.03 19.41 -7.01
C ALA A 14 -8.68 18.18 -7.82
N ARG A 15 -9.37 17.97 -8.93
CA ARG A 15 -9.08 16.81 -9.79
C ARG A 15 -7.71 16.94 -10.44
N ALA A 16 -7.35 18.14 -10.86
CA ALA A 16 -6.05 18.35 -11.46
C ALA A 16 -4.95 18.13 -10.44
N GLU A 17 -5.15 18.59 -9.21
CA GLU A 17 -4.16 18.36 -8.16
C GLU A 17 -4.03 16.89 -7.85
N GLU A 18 -5.14 16.18 -7.78
CA GLU A 18 -5.09 14.77 -7.51
C GLU A 18 -4.41 14.01 -8.64
N ALA A 19 -4.70 14.36 -9.89
CA ALA A 19 -4.06 13.73 -11.03
C ALA A 19 -2.56 13.99 -11.01
N ALA A 20 -2.16 15.21 -10.68
CA ALA A 20 -0.75 15.55 -10.60
C ALA A 20 -0.06 14.76 -9.48
N ARG A 21 -0.73 14.61 -8.34
CA ARG A 21 -0.17 13.80 -7.26
C ARG A 21 0.01 12.36 -7.69
N VAL A 22 -1.04 11.80 -8.29
CA VAL A 22 -0.99 10.42 -8.76
C VAL A 22 0.12 10.24 -9.78
N ALA A 23 0.26 11.20 -10.69
CA ALA A 23 1.25 11.09 -11.74
C ALA A 23 2.67 11.25 -11.23
N SER A 24 2.87 12.05 -10.17
CA SER A 24 4.23 12.42 -9.77
C SER A 24 4.72 11.69 -8.54
N HIS A 25 3.87 10.88 -7.90
CA HIS A 25 4.19 10.50 -6.56
C HIS A 25 5.02 9.28 -6.41
N ALA A 26 4.91 8.33 -7.23
CA ALA A 26 5.66 7.12 -7.06
C ALA A 26 6.21 7.02 -5.63
N GLY A 27 7.48 6.74 -5.46
CA GLY A 27 8.06 6.59 -4.16
C GLY A 27 8.06 7.85 -3.30
N ALA A 28 8.05 9.04 -3.95
CA ALA A 28 8.11 10.28 -3.19
C ALA A 28 6.87 10.49 -2.33
N THR A 29 5.70 10.14 -2.85
CA THR A 29 4.47 10.30 -2.07
C THR A 29 4.44 9.35 -0.88
N VAL A 30 4.85 8.12 -1.08
CA VAL A 30 4.91 7.15 0.01
C VAL A 30 5.91 7.59 1.06
N GLY A 31 7.07 8.07 0.63
CA GLY A 31 8.05 8.61 1.56
C GLY A 31 7.51 9.74 2.39
N ALA A 32 6.77 10.66 1.77
CA ALA A 32 6.17 11.78 2.48
C ALA A 32 5.14 11.31 3.51
N ILE A 33 4.37 10.29 3.16
CA ILE A 33 3.40 9.72 4.09
C ILE A 33 4.13 9.15 5.31
N PHE A 34 5.23 8.46 5.10
CA PHE A 34 6.00 7.88 6.19
C PHE A 34 6.59 8.97 7.07
N GLU A 35 7.04 10.08 6.49
CA GLU A 35 7.57 11.19 7.27
C GLU A 35 6.49 11.86 8.10
N ARG A 36 5.26 11.88 7.61
CA ARG A 36 4.13 12.48 8.31
C ARG A 36 3.30 11.46 9.07
N ARG A 37 3.83 10.26 9.25
CA ARG A 37 3.08 9.17 9.88
C ARG A 37 2.55 9.61 11.24
N ASP A 38 1.29 9.30 11.47
CA ASP A 38 0.65 9.44 12.76
C ASP A 38 0.70 8.09 13.45
N PRO A 39 1.50 7.93 14.51
CA PRO A 39 1.66 6.61 15.13
C PRO A 39 0.36 6.06 15.71
N VAL A 40 -0.50 6.93 16.24
CA VAL A 40 -1.76 6.50 16.83
C VAL A 40 -2.70 6.00 15.73
N LYS A 41 -2.83 6.76 14.65
CA LYS A 41 -3.69 6.35 13.55
C LYS A 41 -3.16 5.10 12.86
N THR A 42 -1.86 5.03 12.67
CA THR A 42 -1.24 3.85 12.08
C THR A 42 -1.56 2.62 12.90
N LEU A 43 -1.38 2.70 14.20
CA LEU A 43 -1.63 1.57 15.07
C LEU A 43 -3.13 1.21 15.08
N ALA A 44 -4.00 2.22 15.11
CA ALA A 44 -5.44 1.98 15.16
C ALA A 44 -5.96 1.35 13.88
N MET A 45 -5.41 1.74 12.73
CA MET A 45 -5.89 1.24 11.43
C MET A 45 -5.20 -0.03 10.97
N GLN A 46 -4.08 -0.39 11.59
CA GLN A 46 -3.28 -1.51 11.12
C GLN A 46 -4.04 -2.82 11.03
N PRO A 47 -4.88 -3.21 12.02
CA PRO A 47 -5.59 -4.48 11.90
C PRO A 47 -6.50 -4.53 10.68
N GLN A 48 -7.19 -3.44 10.36
CA GLN A 48 -8.07 -3.40 9.21
C GLN A 48 -7.28 -3.44 7.90
N ILE A 49 -6.15 -2.75 7.87
CA ILE A 49 -5.27 -2.76 6.69
C ILE A 49 -4.72 -4.16 6.46
N VAL A 50 -4.25 -4.82 7.52
CA VAL A 50 -3.74 -6.18 7.41
C VAL A 50 -4.83 -7.13 6.94
N GLU A 51 -6.05 -6.96 7.42
CA GLU A 51 -7.16 -7.80 6.98
C GLU A 51 -7.39 -7.67 5.48
N VAL A 52 -7.37 -6.45 4.96
CA VAL A 52 -7.53 -6.22 3.52
C VAL A 52 -6.38 -6.85 2.74
N LEU A 53 -5.15 -6.63 3.20
CA LEU A 53 -3.98 -7.18 2.50
C LEU A 53 -4.00 -8.70 2.51
N SER A 54 -4.61 -9.30 3.51
CA SER A 54 -4.71 -10.75 3.61
C SER A 54 -5.75 -11.34 2.65
N THR A 55 -6.49 -10.50 1.93
CA THR A 55 -7.41 -10.96 0.89
C THR A 55 -6.81 -10.91 -0.50
N ILE A 56 -5.59 -10.42 -0.64
CA ILE A 56 -4.95 -10.25 -1.94
C ILE A 56 -3.91 -11.35 -2.08
N PHE A 57 -3.98 -12.10 -3.19
CA PHE A 57 -3.15 -13.28 -3.38
C PHE A 57 -2.14 -13.05 -4.49
N ASP A 58 -0.94 -13.58 -4.31
CA ASP A 58 0.05 -13.65 -5.36
C ASP A 58 -0.45 -14.60 -6.44
N PRO A 59 -0.33 -14.23 -7.73
CA PRO A 59 -0.85 -15.11 -8.79
C PRO A 59 -0.08 -16.40 -8.95
N GLU A 60 1.15 -16.47 -8.49
CA GLU A 60 1.97 -17.67 -8.69
C GLU A 60 2.07 -18.52 -7.44
N ILE A 61 2.03 -17.91 -6.27
CA ILE A 61 2.12 -18.63 -5.02
C ILE A 61 0.77 -18.48 -4.32
N PRO A 62 0.04 -19.58 -4.06
CA PRO A 62 -1.34 -19.49 -3.58
C PRO A 62 -1.44 -19.13 -2.10
N VAL A 63 -0.84 -18.01 -1.72
CA VAL A 63 -0.82 -17.48 -0.37
C VAL A 63 -1.04 -15.98 -0.50
N ASN A 64 -1.72 -15.38 0.48
CA ASN A 64 -1.95 -13.95 0.41
C ASN A 64 -0.65 -13.17 0.63
N ILE A 65 -0.61 -11.94 0.14
CA ILE A 65 0.62 -11.16 0.09
C ILE A 65 1.13 -10.77 1.47
N TYR A 66 0.24 -10.70 2.45
CA TYR A 66 0.68 -10.37 3.81
C TYR A 66 1.46 -11.55 4.41
N GLU A 67 0.89 -12.75 4.33
CA GLU A 67 1.55 -13.94 4.87
C GLU A 67 2.80 -14.31 4.08
N LEU A 68 2.86 -13.94 2.80
CA LEU A 68 4.07 -14.14 2.00
C LEU A 68 5.21 -13.25 2.47
N GLY A 69 4.94 -12.21 3.24
CA GLY A 69 5.98 -11.30 3.67
C GLY A 69 6.33 -10.25 2.64
N LEU A 70 5.42 -9.95 1.74
CA LEU A 70 5.65 -8.93 0.71
C LEU A 70 5.45 -7.52 1.24
N ILE A 71 4.79 -7.35 2.37
CA ILE A 71 4.50 -6.03 2.94
C ILE A 71 5.60 -5.69 3.93
N TYR A 72 6.38 -4.67 3.60
CA TYR A 72 7.52 -4.30 4.43
C TYR A 72 7.17 -3.24 5.45
N GLU A 73 6.39 -2.23 5.05
CA GLU A 73 6.03 -1.16 5.98
C GLU A 73 4.65 -0.60 5.63
N ILE A 74 3.94 -0.18 6.67
CA ILE A 74 2.63 0.45 6.54
C ILE A 74 2.66 1.73 7.38
N ALA A 75 2.13 2.82 6.83
CA ALA A 75 1.98 4.06 7.58
C ALA A 75 0.66 4.72 7.21
N VAL A 76 0.06 5.41 8.19
CA VAL A 76 -1.13 6.21 7.99
C VAL A 76 -0.80 7.60 8.53
N ASP A 77 -1.08 8.64 7.74
CA ASP A 77 -0.81 10.00 8.18
C ASP A 77 -2.05 10.62 8.82
N SER A 78 -1.92 11.85 9.25
CA SER A 78 -3.01 12.52 9.97
C SER A 78 -4.24 12.78 9.10
N ASP A 79 -4.08 12.72 7.79
CA ASP A 79 -5.19 12.88 6.86
C ASP A 79 -5.81 11.55 6.44
N HIS A 80 -5.42 10.46 7.11
CA HIS A 80 -5.89 9.11 6.82
C HIS A 80 -5.48 8.64 5.43
N VAL A 81 -4.33 9.07 4.96
CA VAL A 81 -3.73 8.55 3.74
C VAL A 81 -2.80 7.41 4.13
N VAL A 82 -2.95 6.27 3.44
CA VAL A 82 -2.16 5.07 3.73
C VAL A 82 -1.00 4.99 2.75
N GLY A 83 0.18 4.74 3.27
CA GLY A 83 1.35 4.43 2.47
C GLY A 83 1.82 3.02 2.78
N VAL A 84 2.10 2.24 1.75
CA VAL A 84 2.58 0.87 1.88
C VAL A 84 3.87 0.72 1.08
N ARG A 85 4.89 0.17 1.72
CA ARG A 85 6.09 -0.29 1.02
C ARG A 85 6.04 -1.79 0.95
N MET A 86 6.10 -2.31 -0.26
CA MET A 86 6.03 -3.75 -0.48
C MET A 86 7.02 -4.16 -1.56
N THR A 87 7.24 -5.47 -1.64
CA THR A 87 8.07 -6.03 -2.70
C THR A 87 7.29 -7.11 -3.44
N LEU A 88 7.94 -7.73 -4.39
CA LEU A 88 7.38 -8.83 -5.18
C LEU A 88 8.33 -10.00 -5.10
N THR A 89 7.83 -11.20 -5.42
CA THR A 89 8.66 -12.40 -5.32
C THR A 89 9.74 -12.44 -6.38
N ALA A 90 9.53 -11.76 -7.52
CA ALA A 90 10.54 -11.70 -8.58
C ALA A 90 10.33 -10.45 -9.42
N PRO A 91 11.42 -9.80 -9.89
CA PRO A 91 11.28 -8.57 -10.66
C PRO A 91 10.52 -8.72 -11.98
N GLY A 92 10.60 -9.87 -12.62
CA GLY A 92 9.92 -10.11 -13.88
C GLY A 92 8.51 -10.67 -13.75
N CYS A 93 7.97 -10.71 -12.55
CA CYS A 93 6.66 -11.30 -12.31
C CYS A 93 5.57 -10.44 -12.94
N PRO A 94 4.59 -11.05 -13.65
CA PRO A 94 3.46 -10.27 -14.17
C PRO A 94 2.71 -9.51 -13.09
N ALA A 95 2.77 -9.97 -11.85
CA ALA A 95 2.16 -9.30 -10.72
C ALA A 95 2.75 -7.89 -10.48
N ALA A 96 3.93 -7.59 -11.05
CA ALA A 96 4.56 -6.29 -10.85
C ALA A 96 3.67 -5.14 -11.30
N GLN A 97 2.77 -5.39 -12.25
CA GLN A 97 1.89 -4.36 -12.75
C GLN A 97 0.52 -4.38 -12.10
N SER A 98 0.05 -5.54 -11.66
CA SER A 98 -1.32 -5.67 -11.17
C SER A 98 -1.44 -5.63 -9.67
N LEU A 99 -0.49 -6.19 -8.93
CA LEU A 99 -0.60 -6.24 -7.48
C LEU A 99 -0.63 -4.86 -6.82
N PRO A 100 0.26 -3.92 -7.19
CA PRO A 100 0.19 -2.60 -6.54
C PRO A 100 -1.13 -1.90 -6.79
N VAL A 101 -1.69 -2.05 -7.97
CA VAL A 101 -2.98 -1.43 -8.30
C VAL A 101 -4.08 -2.06 -7.46
N GLU A 102 -4.07 -3.38 -7.32
CA GLU A 102 -5.07 -4.06 -6.52
C GLU A 102 -4.98 -3.64 -5.05
N VAL A 103 -3.77 -3.51 -4.52
CA VAL A 103 -3.56 -3.08 -3.14
C VAL A 103 -4.14 -1.69 -2.94
N VAL A 104 -3.80 -0.75 -3.83
CA VAL A 104 -4.31 0.62 -3.71
C VAL A 104 -5.84 0.62 -3.74
N ASN A 105 -6.42 -0.07 -4.72
CA ASN A 105 -7.86 -0.05 -4.88
C ASN A 105 -8.58 -0.64 -3.69
N LYS A 106 -8.08 -1.71 -3.14
CA LYS A 106 -8.73 -2.34 -1.99
C LYS A 106 -8.56 -1.52 -0.72
N LEU A 107 -7.40 -0.91 -0.52
CA LEU A 107 -7.20 -0.07 0.65
C LEU A 107 -8.08 1.17 0.61
N LYS A 108 -8.31 1.72 -0.57
CA LYS A 108 -9.16 2.90 -0.70
C LYS A 108 -10.62 2.61 -0.36
N GLN A 109 -11.02 1.36 -0.35
CA GLN A 109 -12.39 0.97 0.01
C GLN A 109 -12.60 0.88 1.51
N LEU A 110 -11.54 0.93 2.31
CA LEU A 110 -11.69 0.90 3.76
C LEU A 110 -12.34 2.17 4.27
N PRO A 111 -13.34 2.05 5.15
CA PRO A 111 -13.94 3.24 5.75
C PRO A 111 -12.89 4.02 6.53
N GLY A 112 -12.90 5.33 6.37
CA GLY A 112 -11.95 6.19 7.05
C GLY A 112 -10.65 6.43 6.33
N ILE A 113 -10.39 5.71 5.24
CA ILE A 113 -9.20 5.94 4.43
C ILE A 113 -9.54 6.92 3.31
N THR A 114 -8.77 7.99 3.20
CA THR A 114 -9.01 9.02 2.18
C THR A 114 -8.26 8.75 0.90
N ASP A 115 -7.10 8.08 0.97
CA ASP A 115 -6.31 7.75 -0.20
C ASP A 115 -5.30 6.68 0.19
N ALA A 116 -4.71 6.04 -0.81
CA ALA A 116 -3.72 5.00 -0.58
C ALA A 116 -2.68 5.02 -1.67
N HIS A 117 -1.42 4.79 -1.30
CA HIS A 117 -0.30 4.76 -2.21
C HIS A 117 0.59 3.58 -1.88
N VAL A 118 1.19 2.98 -2.90
CA VAL A 118 2.06 1.83 -2.77
C VAL A 118 3.38 2.11 -3.47
N ASP A 119 4.47 1.75 -2.81
CA ASP A 119 5.80 1.84 -3.39
C ASP A 119 6.39 0.44 -3.43
N ILE A 120 6.89 0.02 -4.60
CA ILE A 120 7.55 -1.26 -4.73
C ILE A 120 9.04 -1.05 -4.48
N VAL A 121 9.57 -1.78 -3.51
CA VAL A 121 10.99 -1.71 -3.18
C VAL A 121 11.61 -3.07 -3.40
N TRP A 122 12.89 -3.06 -3.83
CA TRP A 122 13.60 -4.29 -4.15
C TRP A 122 14.71 -4.59 -3.16
N ASP A 123 14.87 -3.76 -2.15
CA ASP A 123 15.90 -3.93 -1.14
C ASP A 123 15.27 -3.76 0.23
N PRO A 124 15.33 -4.76 1.08
CA PRO A 124 15.98 -6.07 0.83
C PRO A 124 15.13 -6.93 -0.10
N PRO A 125 15.77 -7.83 -0.86
CA PRO A 125 15.00 -8.71 -1.74
C PRO A 125 14.18 -9.71 -0.94
N TRP A 126 13.06 -10.10 -1.52
CA TRP A 126 12.21 -11.12 -0.90
C TRP A 126 12.90 -12.49 -1.00
N ASP A 127 12.74 -13.29 0.05
CA ASP A 127 13.09 -14.70 0.02
C ASP A 127 12.08 -15.47 0.86
N ARG A 128 12.20 -16.80 0.81
CA ARG A 128 11.21 -17.67 1.45
C ARG A 128 11.19 -17.54 2.98
N ASP A 129 12.26 -17.08 3.56
CA ASP A 129 12.31 -16.93 5.01
C ASP A 129 11.43 -15.77 5.49
N ARG A 130 10.97 -14.93 4.58
CA ARG A 130 10.08 -13.83 4.94
C ARG A 130 8.64 -14.27 5.09
N MET A 131 8.31 -15.47 4.63
CA MET A 131 6.96 -16.01 4.79
C MET A 131 6.67 -16.28 6.26
N SER A 132 5.41 -16.07 6.64
CA SER A 132 4.96 -16.44 7.97
C SER A 132 4.95 -17.97 8.10
N ASP A 133 4.89 -18.44 9.34
CA ASP A 133 4.76 -19.88 9.58
C ASP A 133 3.48 -20.42 8.95
N THR A 134 2.41 -19.65 8.98
CA THR A 134 1.15 -20.04 8.36
C THR A 134 1.35 -20.28 6.86
N ALA A 135 2.03 -19.36 6.17
CA ALA A 135 2.28 -19.51 4.75
C ALA A 135 3.13 -20.72 4.46
N LYS A 136 4.17 -20.94 5.27
CA LYS A 136 5.03 -22.12 5.09
C LYS A 136 4.27 -23.40 5.28
N LEU A 137 3.37 -23.44 6.25
CA LEU A 137 2.52 -24.62 6.47
C LEU A 137 1.61 -24.86 5.27
N GLN A 138 1.00 -23.81 4.74
CA GLN A 138 0.10 -23.95 3.60
C GLN A 138 0.83 -24.49 2.38
N LEU A 139 2.11 -24.18 2.25
CA LEU A 139 2.91 -24.64 1.11
C LEU A 139 3.66 -25.94 1.40
N GLY A 140 3.47 -26.53 2.58
CA GLY A 140 4.10 -27.78 2.91
C GLY A 140 5.61 -27.68 3.12
N MET A 141 6.07 -26.56 3.64
CA MET A 141 7.51 -26.30 3.78
C MET A 141 8.06 -26.73 5.15
N PHE A 142 7.26 -27.32 5.98
CA PHE A 142 7.74 -27.88 7.24
C PHE A 142 7.81 -29.38 7.20
#